data_a21b029dd00aa34e2e84eeb64f9095e1
#
_entry.id   a21b029dd00aa34e2e84eeb64f9095e1
#
_cell.length_a   1.000
_cell.length_b   1.000
_cell.length_c   1.000
_cell.angle_alpha   90.00
_cell.angle_beta   90.00
_cell.angle_gamma   90.00
#
_symmetry.space_group_name_H-M   'P 1'
#
loop_
_entity.id
_entity.type
_entity.pdbx_description
1 polymer ?
#
loop_
_entity_poly.entity_id
_entity_poly.type
_entity_poly.pdbx_seq_one_letter_code
_entity_poly.pdbx_strand_id
1 'polypeptide(L)'
;CIRDSNYKIAEYSKAVLLDKPNFHISFIMNVSPECDCWNHNDAAIIPDLGIAASFDPVALDKACADMVINAPIIGGNKLAETHPHEHLEGEDKFHLIHPDTNWQAGLRYAEEIGLGSQAYELITV
;
A
#
# COMPACT_ATOMS: atom_id res chain seq x y z
N CYS A 1 -16.81 9.95 1.09
CA CYS A 1 -17.02 8.53 1.39
C CYS A 1 -15.71 7.75 1.51
N ILE A 2 -14.92 7.60 0.44
CA ILE A 2 -13.62 6.87 0.48
C ILE A 2 -12.65 7.50 1.48
N ARG A 3 -12.51 8.82 1.48
CA ARG A 3 -11.66 9.53 2.44
C ARG A 3 -12.08 9.30 3.88
N ASP A 4 -13.38 9.31 4.17
CA ASP A 4 -13.89 9.06 5.52
C ASP A 4 -13.61 7.62 5.97
N SER A 5 -13.66 6.66 5.05
CA SER A 5 -13.28 5.27 5.33
C SER A 5 -11.78 5.15 5.68
N ASN A 6 -10.91 5.83 4.94
CA ASN A 6 -9.47 5.85 5.23
C ASN A 6 -9.16 6.46 6.61
N TYR A 7 -9.88 7.53 6.99
CA TYR A 7 -9.75 8.13 8.31
C TYR A 7 -10.19 7.16 9.42
N LYS A 8 -11.31 6.47 9.22
CA LYS A 8 -11.79 5.46 10.17
C LYS A 8 -10.82 4.29 10.33
N ILE A 9 -10.19 3.83 9.26
CA ILE A 9 -9.15 2.79 9.34
C ILE A 9 -8.01 3.27 10.25
N ALA A 10 -7.50 4.48 10.07
CA ALA A 10 -6.45 5.04 10.90
C ALA A 10 -6.86 5.19 12.38
N GLU A 11 -8.08 5.68 12.65
CA GLU A 11 -8.63 5.82 14.01
C GLU A 11 -8.75 4.46 14.72
N TYR A 12 -9.30 3.45 14.05
CA TYR A 12 -9.43 2.10 14.61
C TYR A 12 -8.08 1.42 14.80
N SER A 13 -7.16 1.58 13.86
CA SER A 13 -5.79 1.07 14.01
C SER A 13 -5.12 1.68 15.25
N LYS A 14 -5.22 3.00 15.43
CA LYS A 14 -4.70 3.66 16.62
C LYS A 14 -5.34 3.14 17.90
N ALA A 15 -6.65 2.95 17.93
CA ALA A 15 -7.36 2.43 19.11
C ALA A 15 -6.90 1.01 19.47
N VAL A 16 -6.64 0.17 18.48
CA VAL A 16 -6.15 -1.20 18.70
C VAL A 16 -4.72 -1.22 19.24
N LEU A 17 -3.87 -0.33 18.74
CA LEU A 17 -2.43 -0.28 19.08
C LEU A 17 -2.13 0.55 20.34
N LEU A 18 -3.07 1.35 20.81
CA LEU A 18 -2.89 2.28 21.92
C LEU A 18 -2.35 1.57 23.16
N ASP A 19 -1.24 2.09 23.72
CA ASP A 19 -0.58 1.60 24.93
C ASP A 19 -0.18 0.11 24.88
N LYS A 20 0.03 -0.44 23.68
CA LYS A 20 0.47 -1.83 23.50
C LYS A 20 1.78 -1.87 22.74
N PRO A 21 2.74 -2.72 23.16
CA PRO A 21 3.88 -3.03 22.32
C PRO A 21 3.37 -3.71 21.03
N ASN A 22 3.86 -3.23 19.89
CA ASN A 22 3.46 -3.76 18.59
C ASN A 22 4.65 -3.83 17.64
N PHE A 23 4.56 -4.72 16.68
CA PHE A 23 5.52 -4.91 15.60
C PHE A 23 4.76 -5.38 14.37
N HIS A 24 5.09 -4.84 13.22
CA HIS A 24 4.34 -5.04 11.98
C HIS A 24 5.22 -5.69 10.93
N ILE A 25 4.64 -6.61 10.17
CA ILE A 25 5.29 -7.31 9.06
C ILE A 25 4.33 -7.27 7.87
N SER A 26 4.85 -6.87 6.72
CA SER A 26 4.13 -6.88 5.43
C SER A 26 4.83 -7.79 4.44
N PHE A 27 4.06 -8.67 3.82
CA PHE A 27 4.49 -9.50 2.70
C PHE A 27 4.08 -8.80 1.41
N ILE A 28 5.06 -8.23 0.67
CA ILE A 28 4.81 -7.53 -0.59
C ILE A 28 4.92 -8.56 -1.71
N MET A 29 3.90 -9.41 -1.79
CA MET A 29 3.85 -10.57 -2.68
C MET A 29 2.46 -10.70 -3.28
N ASN A 30 2.40 -11.21 -4.51
CA ASN A 30 1.15 -11.42 -5.24
C ASN A 30 0.23 -10.17 -5.25
N VAL A 31 0.82 -9.00 -5.48
CA VAL A 31 0.09 -7.72 -5.51
C VAL A 31 -0.83 -7.71 -6.74
N SER A 32 -2.11 -7.91 -6.51
CA SER A 32 -3.15 -8.04 -7.54
C SER A 32 -4.02 -6.79 -7.63
N PRO A 33 -4.74 -6.57 -8.75
CA PRO A 33 -5.53 -5.36 -8.94
C PRO A 33 -6.65 -5.16 -7.93
N GLU A 34 -7.27 -6.26 -7.51
CA GLU A 34 -8.43 -6.24 -6.62
C GLU A 34 -8.06 -6.76 -5.22
N CYS A 35 -8.80 -6.28 -4.22
CA CYS A 35 -8.70 -6.81 -2.87
C CYS A 35 -9.17 -8.27 -2.81
N ASP A 36 -8.55 -9.07 -1.96
CA ASP A 36 -8.95 -10.47 -1.71
C ASP A 36 -10.41 -10.64 -1.26
N CYS A 37 -11.02 -9.59 -0.73
CA CYS A 37 -12.45 -9.58 -0.38
C CYS A 37 -13.38 -9.51 -1.60
N TRP A 38 -12.88 -9.24 -2.80
CA TRP A 38 -13.65 -9.19 -4.03
C TRP A 38 -13.84 -10.61 -4.58
N ASN A 39 -14.98 -10.85 -5.23
CA ASN A 39 -15.36 -12.18 -5.71
C ASN A 39 -14.66 -12.63 -7.00
N HIS A 40 -13.83 -11.81 -7.58
CA HIS A 40 -12.96 -12.13 -8.71
C HIS A 40 -11.69 -11.27 -8.64
N ASN A 41 -10.62 -11.78 -9.16
CA ASN A 41 -9.33 -11.09 -9.18
C ASN A 41 -8.59 -11.39 -10.49
N ASP A 42 -7.45 -10.77 -10.66
CA ASP A 42 -6.58 -10.92 -11.82
C ASP A 42 -5.17 -11.31 -11.37
N ALA A 43 -4.29 -11.55 -12.33
CA ALA A 43 -2.89 -11.84 -12.07
C ALA A 43 -2.19 -10.66 -11.37
N ALA A 44 -1.11 -10.96 -10.66
CA ALA A 44 -0.29 -9.95 -10.02
C ALA A 44 0.19 -8.88 -11.02
N ILE A 45 0.23 -7.63 -10.59
CA ILE A 45 0.62 -6.49 -11.43
C ILE A 45 2.12 -6.20 -11.41
N ILE A 46 2.79 -6.63 -10.35
CA ILE A 46 4.24 -6.49 -10.15
C ILE A 46 4.83 -7.82 -9.67
N PRO A 47 6.14 -8.04 -9.80
CA PRO A 47 6.80 -9.19 -9.18
C PRO A 47 6.74 -9.12 -7.65
N ASP A 48 6.94 -10.24 -7.00
CA ASP A 48 7.12 -10.30 -5.54
C ASP A 48 8.34 -9.47 -5.13
N LEU A 49 8.17 -8.59 -4.15
CA LEU A 49 9.24 -7.70 -3.69
C LEU A 49 9.89 -8.19 -2.39
N GLY A 50 9.19 -9.02 -1.62
CA GLY A 50 9.69 -9.60 -0.40
C GLY A 50 8.90 -9.25 0.85
N ILE A 51 9.60 -9.14 1.97
CA ILE A 51 9.00 -8.91 3.30
C ILE A 51 9.60 -7.64 3.88
N ALA A 52 8.75 -6.75 4.37
CA ALA A 52 9.15 -5.56 5.10
C ALA A 52 8.63 -5.63 6.55
N ALA A 53 9.35 -5.02 7.48
CA ALA A 53 8.96 -5.00 8.88
C ALA A 53 9.34 -3.68 9.56
N SER A 54 8.52 -3.24 10.53
CA SER A 54 8.74 -2.02 11.30
C SER A 54 7.98 -2.04 12.62
N PHE A 55 8.44 -1.25 13.58
CA PHE A 55 7.68 -0.90 14.78
C PHE A 55 6.66 0.23 14.53
N ASP A 56 6.80 0.97 13.43
CA ASP A 56 5.90 2.03 13.02
C ASP A 56 5.03 1.55 11.85
N PRO A 57 3.70 1.40 12.04
CA PRO A 57 2.80 0.91 11.00
C PRO A 57 2.66 1.88 9.82
N VAL A 58 2.73 3.19 10.07
CA VAL A 58 2.59 4.22 9.04
C VAL A 58 3.83 4.26 8.14
N ALA A 59 5.02 4.18 8.76
CA ALA A 59 6.29 4.06 8.05
C ALA A 59 6.34 2.79 7.19
N LEU A 60 5.85 1.66 7.72
CA LEU A 60 5.81 0.39 7.00
C LEU A 60 4.91 0.49 5.77
N ASP A 61 3.68 0.96 5.93
CA ASP A 61 2.72 1.09 4.83
C ASP A 61 3.23 2.07 3.76
N LYS A 62 3.83 3.18 4.18
CA LYS A 62 4.44 4.13 3.24
C LYS A 62 5.58 3.50 2.44
N ALA A 63 6.49 2.78 3.11
CA ALA A 63 7.60 2.10 2.45
C ALA A 63 7.09 1.02 1.48
N CYS A 64 6.11 0.20 1.88
CA CYS A 64 5.52 -0.81 1.02
C CYS A 64 4.84 -0.19 -0.21
N ALA A 65 4.09 0.91 -0.04
CA ALA A 65 3.45 1.60 -1.16
C ALA A 65 4.49 2.18 -2.14
N ASP A 66 5.56 2.79 -1.63
CA ASP A 66 6.65 3.31 -2.47
C ASP A 66 7.38 2.19 -3.23
N MET A 67 7.59 1.03 -2.60
CA MET A 67 8.19 -0.13 -3.27
C MET A 67 7.30 -0.61 -4.42
N VAL A 68 5.97 -0.70 -4.24
CA VAL A 68 5.01 -1.07 -5.29
C VAL A 68 5.01 -0.03 -6.42
N ILE A 69 5.01 1.26 -6.10
CA ILE A 69 5.05 2.35 -7.08
C ILE A 69 6.32 2.28 -7.93
N ASN A 70 7.46 1.99 -7.34
CA ASN A 70 8.74 1.93 -8.04
C ASN A 70 9.02 0.57 -8.72
N ALA A 71 8.20 -0.45 -8.47
CA ALA A 71 8.37 -1.75 -9.10
C ALA A 71 7.99 -1.74 -10.59
N PRO A 72 8.65 -2.53 -11.45
CA PRO A 72 8.21 -2.73 -12.82
C PRO A 72 6.88 -3.50 -12.85
N ILE A 73 6.07 -3.25 -13.87
CA ILE A 73 4.87 -4.06 -14.11
C ILE A 73 5.23 -5.38 -14.80
N ILE A 74 4.43 -6.41 -14.55
CA ILE A 74 4.50 -7.67 -15.28
C ILE A 74 3.33 -7.78 -16.26
N GLY A 75 3.52 -8.52 -17.36
CA GLY A 75 2.49 -8.70 -18.38
C GLY A 75 1.41 -9.69 -17.98
N GLY A 76 0.30 -9.68 -18.74
CA GLY A 76 -0.79 -10.65 -18.59
C GLY A 76 -1.79 -10.32 -17.48
N ASN A 77 -1.94 -9.05 -17.16
CA ASN A 77 -2.93 -8.55 -16.20
C ASN A 77 -3.61 -7.28 -16.74
N LYS A 78 -4.68 -6.88 -16.09
CA LYS A 78 -5.50 -5.72 -16.46
C LYS A 78 -4.70 -4.42 -16.58
N LEU A 79 -3.73 -4.17 -15.71
CA LEU A 79 -2.92 -2.95 -15.76
C LEU A 79 -2.06 -2.92 -17.04
N ALA A 80 -1.40 -4.02 -17.37
CA ALA A 80 -0.58 -4.14 -18.57
C ALA A 80 -1.41 -4.07 -19.86
N GLU A 81 -2.66 -4.55 -19.84
CA GLU A 81 -3.58 -4.47 -20.98
C GLU A 81 -4.08 -3.05 -21.24
N THR A 82 -4.34 -2.29 -20.18
CA THR A 82 -4.81 -0.89 -20.27
C THR A 82 -3.68 0.09 -20.59
N HIS A 83 -2.42 -0.27 -20.28
CA HIS A 83 -1.23 0.56 -20.49
C HIS A 83 -0.12 -0.22 -21.24
N PRO A 84 -0.38 -0.70 -22.46
CA PRO A 84 0.44 -1.73 -23.13
C PRO A 84 1.86 -1.27 -23.55
N HIS A 85 2.16 0.01 -23.48
CA HIS A 85 3.45 0.58 -23.94
C HIS A 85 4.05 1.54 -22.91
N GLU A 86 3.57 1.55 -21.71
CA GLU A 86 4.00 2.49 -20.68
C GLU A 86 4.97 1.82 -19.70
N HIS A 87 6.03 2.54 -19.38
CA HIS A 87 6.90 2.20 -18.25
C HIS A 87 6.30 2.86 -17.00
N LEU A 88 5.62 2.07 -16.18
CA LEU A 88 4.90 2.55 -15.01
C LEU A 88 5.74 2.55 -13.71
N GLU A 89 7.07 2.48 -13.83
CA GLU A 89 7.97 2.67 -12.70
C GLU A 89 7.86 4.11 -12.20
N GLY A 90 7.56 4.30 -10.92
CA GLY A 90 7.34 5.61 -10.32
C GLY A 90 5.91 6.16 -10.46
N GLU A 91 5.04 5.49 -11.22
CA GLU A 91 3.62 5.87 -11.32
C GLU A 91 2.78 5.21 -10.22
N ASP A 92 1.80 5.93 -9.70
CA ASP A 92 0.87 5.43 -8.67
C ASP A 92 -0.06 4.36 -9.24
N LYS A 93 0.37 3.10 -9.21
CA LYS A 93 -0.37 1.95 -9.71
C LYS A 93 -1.71 1.74 -9.00
N PHE A 94 -1.81 2.14 -7.72
CA PHE A 94 -3.07 2.07 -6.97
C PHE A 94 -4.11 3.00 -7.59
N HIS A 95 -3.72 4.21 -7.93
CA HIS A 95 -4.60 5.19 -8.55
C HIS A 95 -4.91 4.86 -10.02
N LEU A 96 -3.95 4.28 -10.76
CA LEU A 96 -4.18 3.83 -12.15
C LEU A 96 -5.24 2.73 -12.22
N ILE A 97 -5.27 1.80 -11.27
CA ILE A 97 -6.26 0.71 -11.22
C ILE A 97 -7.58 1.21 -10.63
N HIS A 98 -7.52 2.01 -9.57
CA HIS A 98 -8.68 2.53 -8.84
C HIS A 98 -8.63 4.06 -8.74
N PRO A 99 -9.03 4.79 -9.80
CA PRO A 99 -8.91 6.27 -9.86
C PRO A 99 -9.66 7.01 -8.76
N ASP A 100 -10.69 6.40 -8.20
CA ASP A 100 -11.49 6.99 -7.12
C ASP A 100 -10.84 6.84 -5.73
N THR A 101 -9.74 6.11 -5.60
CA THR A 101 -9.08 5.89 -4.32
C THR A 101 -8.13 7.04 -3.95
N ASN A 102 -7.91 7.22 -2.65
CA ASN A 102 -6.93 8.18 -2.11
C ASN A 102 -6.26 7.58 -0.87
N TRP A 103 -5.37 6.63 -1.09
CA TRP A 103 -4.64 5.95 -0.02
C TRP A 103 -3.75 6.90 0.78
N GLN A 104 -3.15 7.92 0.12
CA GLN A 104 -2.30 8.89 0.78
C GLN A 104 -3.03 9.70 1.86
N ALA A 105 -4.34 9.91 1.71
CA ALA A 105 -5.14 10.60 2.73
C ALA A 105 -5.19 9.82 4.05
N GLY A 106 -5.22 8.49 3.97
CA GLY A 106 -5.17 7.63 5.15
C GLY A 106 -3.85 7.76 5.91
N LEU A 107 -2.72 7.71 5.21
CA LEU A 107 -1.40 7.83 5.82
C LEU A 107 -1.16 9.22 6.43
N ARG A 108 -1.55 10.29 5.72
CA ARG A 108 -1.47 11.66 6.28
C ARG A 108 -2.27 11.79 7.57
N TYR A 109 -3.50 11.31 7.56
CA TYR A 109 -4.34 11.37 8.75
C TYR A 109 -3.82 10.49 9.89
N ALA A 110 -3.30 9.31 9.59
CA ALA A 110 -2.66 8.44 10.56
C ALA A 110 -1.48 9.13 11.28
N GLU A 111 -0.67 9.88 10.53
CA GLU A 111 0.41 10.70 11.08
C GLU A 111 -0.13 11.88 11.90
N GLU A 112 -1.15 12.60 11.42
CA GLU A 112 -1.80 13.70 12.14
C GLU A 112 -2.36 13.28 13.49
N ILE A 113 -2.97 12.10 13.58
CA ILE A 113 -3.49 11.59 14.85
C ILE A 113 -2.42 10.92 15.72
N GLY A 114 -1.17 10.86 15.28
CA GLY A 114 -0.05 10.29 16.03
C GLY A 114 -0.07 8.77 16.11
N LEU A 115 -0.49 8.08 15.05
CA LEU A 115 -0.36 6.62 14.94
C LEU A 115 1.08 6.21 14.61
N GLY A 116 1.77 7.02 13.80
CA GLY A 116 3.15 6.80 13.37
C GLY A 116 3.63 7.96 12.49
N SER A 117 4.70 7.76 11.74
CA SER A 117 5.27 8.76 10.82
C SER A 117 5.46 8.17 9.42
N GLN A 118 5.28 8.98 8.40
CA GLN A 118 5.56 8.59 7.01
C GLN A 118 7.06 8.61 6.66
N ALA A 119 7.89 9.21 7.53
CA ALA A 119 9.33 9.20 7.35
C ALA A 119 9.92 7.84 7.70
N TYR A 120 10.70 7.27 6.80
CA TYR A 120 11.36 5.98 7.02
C TYR A 120 12.76 5.93 6.41
N GLU A 121 13.58 5.01 6.90
CA GLU A 121 14.81 4.57 6.27
C GLU A 121 14.67 3.08 5.95
N LEU A 122 14.88 2.72 4.68
CA LEU A 122 14.81 1.32 4.24
C LEU A 122 16.20 0.67 4.38
N ILE A 123 16.29 -0.33 5.26
CA ILE A 123 17.50 -1.13 5.46
C ILE A 123 17.26 -2.51 4.85
N THR A 124 18.08 -2.88 3.87
CA THR A 124 18.05 -4.22 3.26
C THR A 124 19.03 -5.14 3.97
N VAL A 125 18.56 -6.32 4.34
CA VAL A 125 19.33 -7.36 5.02
C VAL A 125 19.40 -8.64 4.20
#